data_d868cf9c86ee03f01d1ff83b10f1bf4d
#
_entry.id   d868cf9c86ee03f01d1ff83b10f1bf4d
#
_cell.length_a   1.000
_cell.length_b   1.000
_cell.length_c   1.000
_cell.angle_alpha   90.00
_cell.angle_beta   90.00
_cell.angle_gamma   90.00
#
_symmetry.space_group_name_H-M   'P 1'
#
loop_
_entity.id
_entity.type
_entity.pdbx_description
1 polymer ?
#
loop_
_entity_poly.entity_id
_entity_poly.type
_entity_poly.pdbx_seq_one_letter_code
_entity_poly.pdbx_strand_id
1 'polypeptide(L)'
;MQVLAYRGPNSLVLEERAPPRAGAGEVVVRVDACSICGTDLRIAAGSHRAYADASGRVPGHEIAGTVVEVGDGAEATAGARVFVAPNYGCGRCRACLRGAVNLCETPRAVGISEDGGFAEYVRLPRELVAQRNLLPIRDGADPGAVAIAEPLACALRGSRA
;
A
#
# COMPACT_ATOMS: atom_id res chain seq x y z
N MET A 1 2.79 -0.70 -17.92
CA MET A 1 2.68 0.36 -16.91
C MET A 1 4.05 0.81 -16.44
N GLN A 2 4.17 2.08 -16.08
CA GLN A 2 5.40 2.59 -15.48
C GLN A 2 5.43 2.31 -13.98
N VAL A 3 6.61 1.97 -13.46
CA VAL A 3 6.88 1.77 -12.04
C VAL A 3 8.23 2.37 -11.66
N LEU A 4 8.37 2.88 -10.45
CA LEU A 4 9.65 3.29 -9.89
C LEU A 4 10.17 2.15 -8.99
N ALA A 5 11.11 1.35 -9.51
CA ALA A 5 11.63 0.18 -8.84
C ALA A 5 12.93 0.46 -8.07
N TYR A 6 13.04 -0.07 -6.87
CA TYR A 6 14.28 -0.08 -6.11
C TYR A 6 15.26 -1.11 -6.70
N ARG A 7 16.48 -0.69 -7.01
CA ARG A 7 17.54 -1.55 -7.57
C ARG A 7 18.78 -1.67 -6.66
N GLY A 8 18.75 -0.98 -5.54
CA GLY A 8 19.84 -0.95 -4.56
C GLY A 8 19.98 0.44 -3.93
N PRO A 9 20.92 0.63 -3.00
CA PRO A 9 21.16 1.93 -2.38
C PRO A 9 21.39 3.05 -3.40
N ASN A 10 20.65 4.14 -3.25
CA ASN A 10 20.64 5.30 -4.15
C ASN A 10 20.26 4.98 -5.61
N SER A 11 19.58 3.86 -5.83
CA SER A 11 19.16 3.42 -7.17
C SER A 11 17.66 3.12 -7.19
N LEU A 12 16.88 4.13 -7.55
CA LEU A 12 15.47 4.02 -7.95
C LEU A 12 15.41 4.21 -9.47
N VAL A 13 14.85 3.24 -10.19
CA VAL A 13 14.83 3.22 -11.65
C VAL A 13 13.40 3.18 -12.15
N LEU A 14 13.08 4.06 -13.09
CA LEU A 14 11.80 4.03 -13.80
C LEU A 14 11.83 2.89 -14.83
N GLU A 15 10.86 1.98 -14.74
CA GLU A 15 10.80 0.78 -15.58
C GLU A 15 9.40 0.58 -16.14
N GLU A 16 9.32 -0.11 -17.27
CA GLU A 16 8.06 -0.62 -17.79
C GLU A 16 7.83 -2.07 -17.35
N ARG A 17 6.62 -2.35 -16.85
CA ARG A 17 6.15 -3.69 -16.46
C ARG A 17 4.76 -3.96 -17.02
N ALA A 18 4.39 -5.24 -17.12
CA ALA A 18 3.01 -5.62 -17.38
C ALA A 18 2.12 -5.13 -16.22
N PRO A 19 0.92 -4.56 -16.49
CA PRO A 19 -0.04 -4.25 -15.44
C PRO A 19 -0.40 -5.51 -14.63
N PRO A 20 -0.54 -5.41 -13.30
CA PRO A 20 -0.94 -6.54 -12.48
C PRO A 20 -2.38 -6.95 -12.76
N ARG A 21 -2.72 -8.20 -12.45
CA ARG A 21 -4.08 -8.73 -12.47
C ARG A 21 -4.50 -9.13 -11.06
N ALA A 22 -5.79 -8.97 -10.76
CA ALA A 22 -6.35 -9.39 -9.50
C ALA A 22 -6.57 -10.91 -9.48
N GLY A 23 -5.95 -11.62 -8.54
CA GLY A 23 -6.28 -12.99 -8.19
C GLY A 23 -7.49 -13.06 -7.26
N ALA A 24 -7.89 -14.26 -6.85
CA ALA A 24 -9.02 -14.46 -5.93
C ALA A 24 -8.80 -13.74 -4.60
N GLY A 25 -9.76 -12.89 -4.22
CA GLY A 25 -9.72 -12.04 -3.02
C GLY A 25 -8.85 -10.79 -3.15
N GLU A 26 -8.16 -10.59 -4.26
CA GLU A 26 -7.29 -9.45 -4.50
C GLU A 26 -8.01 -8.32 -5.25
N VAL A 27 -7.40 -7.15 -5.25
CA VAL A 27 -7.91 -5.96 -5.96
C VAL A 27 -6.75 -5.26 -6.67
N VAL A 28 -6.99 -4.72 -7.86
CA VAL A 28 -6.08 -3.80 -8.53
C VAL A 28 -6.63 -2.38 -8.41
N VAL A 29 -5.79 -1.48 -7.93
CA VAL A 29 -6.06 -0.05 -7.84
C VAL A 29 -5.19 0.69 -8.83
N ARG A 30 -5.82 1.54 -9.68
CA ARG A 30 -5.07 2.57 -10.40
C ARG A 30 -4.69 3.65 -9.39
N VAL A 31 -3.42 3.98 -9.32
CA VAL A 31 -2.90 4.99 -8.40
C VAL A 31 -3.19 6.37 -8.97
N ASP A 32 -4.00 7.15 -8.28
CA ASP A 32 -4.32 8.53 -8.63
C ASP A 32 -3.34 9.51 -7.94
N ALA A 33 -2.83 9.14 -6.76
CA ALA A 33 -1.74 9.82 -6.06
C ALA A 33 -1.04 8.87 -5.08
N CYS A 34 0.27 9.05 -4.91
CA CYS A 34 1.05 8.42 -3.87
C CYS A 34 2.05 9.43 -3.31
N SER A 35 1.99 9.73 -2.01
CA SER A 35 2.91 10.67 -1.38
C SER A 35 4.23 10.01 -0.99
N ILE A 36 5.25 10.85 -0.78
CA ILE A 36 6.60 10.41 -0.39
C ILE A 36 6.77 10.62 1.11
N CYS A 37 7.16 9.56 1.80
CA CYS A 37 7.37 9.51 3.25
C CYS A 37 8.87 9.43 3.60
N GLY A 38 9.23 9.73 4.83
CA GLY A 38 10.59 9.51 5.34
C GLY A 38 11.05 8.06 5.25
N THR A 39 10.12 7.10 5.19
CA THR A 39 10.40 5.68 4.93
C THR A 39 10.93 5.46 3.53
N ASP A 40 10.37 6.13 2.52
CA ASP A 40 10.82 6.01 1.12
C ASP A 40 12.24 6.58 0.95
N LEU A 41 12.59 7.64 1.68
CA LEU A 41 13.96 8.17 1.70
C LEU A 41 14.95 7.15 2.30
N ARG A 42 14.57 6.44 3.36
CA ARG A 42 15.40 5.35 3.93
C ARG A 42 15.52 4.17 2.99
N ILE A 43 14.44 3.83 2.25
CA ILE A 43 14.48 2.82 1.21
C ILE A 43 15.45 3.24 0.12
N ALA A 44 15.31 4.45 -0.42
CA ALA A 44 16.19 4.98 -1.46
C ALA A 44 17.66 4.97 -1.03
N ALA A 45 17.96 5.35 0.22
CA ALA A 45 19.32 5.32 0.77
C ALA A 45 19.83 3.89 1.06
N GLY A 46 19.01 2.84 0.90
CA GLY A 46 19.38 1.44 1.21
C GLY A 46 19.48 1.11 2.70
N SER A 47 18.97 1.98 3.58
CA SER A 47 19.03 1.80 5.04
C SER A 47 17.79 1.13 5.64
N HIS A 48 16.77 0.82 4.82
CA HIS A 48 15.55 0.17 5.29
C HIS A 48 15.69 -1.37 5.23
N ARG A 49 15.62 -2.04 6.40
CA ARG A 49 15.86 -3.49 6.56
C ARG A 49 15.03 -4.39 5.63
N ALA A 50 13.77 -4.01 5.33
CA ALA A 50 12.90 -4.81 4.46
C ALA A 50 13.31 -4.73 2.98
N TYR A 51 14.27 -3.89 2.63
CA TYR A 51 14.77 -3.69 1.28
C TYR A 51 16.21 -4.20 1.08
N ALA A 52 16.80 -4.86 2.08
CA ALA A 52 18.16 -5.41 1.97
C ALA A 52 18.31 -6.34 0.75
N ASP A 53 17.30 -7.20 0.50
CA ASP A 53 17.28 -8.16 -0.60
C ASP A 53 16.07 -7.96 -1.54
N ALA A 54 15.55 -6.72 -1.62
CA ALA A 54 14.30 -6.44 -2.33
C ALA A 54 14.49 -5.76 -3.70
N SER A 55 15.59 -6.09 -4.40
CA SER A 55 15.82 -5.54 -5.75
C SER A 55 14.62 -5.84 -6.68
N GLY A 56 14.13 -4.79 -7.32
CA GLY A 56 12.94 -4.83 -8.17
C GLY A 56 11.63 -4.50 -7.46
N ARG A 57 11.58 -4.42 -6.11
CA ARG A 57 10.36 -4.00 -5.42
C ARG A 57 10.04 -2.54 -5.66
N VAL A 58 8.76 -2.23 -5.77
CA VAL A 58 8.25 -0.86 -5.94
C VAL A 58 7.87 -0.28 -4.57
N PRO A 59 8.46 0.84 -4.14
CA PRO A 59 8.06 1.52 -2.90
C PRO A 59 6.74 2.30 -3.03
N GLY A 60 6.43 3.11 -2.00
CA GLY A 60 5.23 3.95 -1.94
C GLY A 60 4.09 3.26 -1.20
N HIS A 61 3.67 3.83 -0.07
CA HIS A 61 2.68 3.23 0.83
C HIS A 61 1.57 4.20 1.25
N GLU A 62 1.60 5.44 0.81
CA GLU A 62 0.61 6.49 1.07
C GLU A 62 -0.23 6.69 -0.21
N ILE A 63 -1.22 5.81 -0.43
CA ILE A 63 -1.88 5.63 -1.73
C ILE A 63 -3.34 6.08 -1.69
N ALA A 64 -3.71 6.94 -2.63
CA ALA A 64 -5.09 7.20 -3.02
C ALA A 64 -5.29 6.77 -4.48
N GLY A 65 -6.40 6.10 -4.79
CA GLY A 65 -6.63 5.62 -6.14
C GLY A 65 -8.06 5.15 -6.41
N THR A 66 -8.23 4.57 -7.59
CA THR A 66 -9.50 4.04 -8.07
C THR A 66 -9.40 2.53 -8.29
N VAL A 67 -10.32 1.77 -7.73
CA VAL A 67 -10.42 0.32 -7.96
C VAL A 67 -10.74 0.05 -9.43
N VAL A 68 -9.90 -0.69 -10.13
CA VAL A 68 -10.08 -0.99 -11.56
C VAL A 68 -10.33 -2.46 -11.86
N GLU A 69 -9.91 -3.36 -10.97
CA GLU A 69 -10.14 -4.80 -11.11
C GLU A 69 -10.41 -5.42 -9.73
N VAL A 70 -11.39 -6.29 -9.65
CA VAL A 70 -11.81 -6.97 -8.42
C VAL A 70 -11.78 -8.46 -8.69
N GLY A 71 -10.94 -9.19 -7.96
CA GLY A 71 -10.83 -10.64 -8.06
C GLY A 71 -12.01 -11.36 -7.37
N ASP A 72 -12.23 -12.61 -7.74
CA ASP A 72 -13.31 -13.42 -7.20
C ASP A 72 -13.29 -13.45 -5.67
N GLY A 73 -14.44 -13.16 -5.06
CA GLY A 73 -14.60 -13.15 -3.61
C GLY A 73 -13.98 -11.97 -2.87
N ALA A 74 -13.43 -10.97 -3.57
CA ALA A 74 -12.96 -9.73 -2.93
C ALA A 74 -14.12 -8.79 -2.59
N GLU A 75 -14.12 -8.24 -1.38
CA GLU A 75 -15.11 -7.24 -0.94
C GLU A 75 -14.69 -5.81 -1.39
N ALA A 76 -14.87 -5.51 -2.67
CA ALA A 76 -14.61 -4.19 -3.23
C ALA A 76 -15.54 -3.90 -4.40
N THR A 77 -15.67 -2.64 -4.79
CA THR A 77 -16.49 -2.18 -5.92
C THR A 77 -15.60 -1.56 -6.97
N ALA A 78 -15.66 -2.07 -8.19
CA ALA A 78 -14.97 -1.45 -9.34
C ALA A 78 -15.47 -0.02 -9.57
N GLY A 79 -14.56 0.90 -9.85
CA GLY A 79 -14.81 2.32 -9.95
C GLY A 79 -14.82 3.09 -8.61
N ALA A 80 -14.81 2.38 -7.46
CA ALA A 80 -14.73 3.04 -6.16
C ALA A 80 -13.40 3.77 -5.99
N ARG A 81 -13.47 5.02 -5.51
CA ARG A 81 -12.29 5.79 -5.10
C ARG A 81 -11.93 5.41 -3.66
N VAL A 82 -10.67 5.08 -3.43
CA VAL A 82 -10.22 4.54 -2.14
C VAL A 82 -8.88 5.15 -1.70
N PHE A 83 -8.76 5.32 -0.39
CA PHE A 83 -7.48 5.39 0.29
C PHE A 83 -7.07 3.98 0.72
N VAL A 84 -5.82 3.61 0.50
CA VAL A 84 -5.27 2.32 0.90
C VAL A 84 -4.56 2.46 2.24
N ALA A 85 -5.13 1.89 3.32
CA ALA A 85 -4.41 1.75 4.57
C ALA A 85 -3.36 0.63 4.41
N PRO A 86 -2.05 0.97 4.33
CA PRO A 86 -1.06 0.03 3.80
C PRO A 86 -0.74 -1.12 4.73
N ASN A 87 -0.87 -0.92 6.05
CA ASN A 87 -0.45 -1.88 7.06
C ASN A 87 -1.54 -2.92 7.33
N TYR A 88 -1.18 -4.20 7.29
CA TYR A 88 -2.09 -5.29 7.60
C TYR A 88 -1.38 -6.45 8.32
N GLY A 89 -2.14 -7.26 9.02
CA GLY A 89 -1.65 -8.40 9.77
C GLY A 89 -1.92 -9.73 9.07
N CYS A 90 -1.50 -10.82 9.70
CA CYS A 90 -1.76 -12.17 9.20
C CYS A 90 -3.23 -12.62 9.35
N GLY A 91 -4.07 -11.88 10.05
CA GLY A 91 -5.49 -12.17 10.30
C GLY A 91 -5.77 -13.30 11.32
N ARG A 92 -4.76 -14.06 11.76
CA ARG A 92 -4.93 -15.29 12.56
C ARG A 92 -4.18 -15.34 13.89
N CYS A 93 -3.16 -14.54 14.10
CA CYS A 93 -2.45 -14.50 15.39
C CYS A 93 -3.32 -13.82 16.46
N ARG A 94 -2.96 -14.02 17.74
CA ARG A 94 -3.69 -13.48 18.89
C ARG A 94 -3.87 -11.95 18.84
N ALA A 95 -2.89 -11.23 18.30
CA ALA A 95 -2.97 -9.78 18.14
C ALA A 95 -4.01 -9.39 17.08
N CYS A 96 -3.97 -10.02 15.88
CA CYS A 96 -4.92 -9.75 14.81
C CYS A 96 -6.37 -10.07 15.22
N LEU A 97 -6.59 -11.20 15.88
CA LEU A 97 -7.94 -11.61 16.37
C LEU A 97 -8.53 -10.65 17.40
N ARG A 98 -7.71 -9.83 18.06
CA ARG A 98 -8.16 -8.78 19.00
C ARG A 98 -8.19 -7.38 18.35
N GLY A 99 -7.98 -7.25 17.04
CA GLY A 99 -7.93 -5.98 16.35
C GLY A 99 -6.63 -5.18 16.55
N ALA A 100 -5.65 -5.72 17.28
CA ALA A 100 -4.34 -5.09 17.48
C ALA A 100 -3.36 -5.44 16.35
N VAL A 101 -3.73 -5.14 15.12
CA VAL A 101 -3.01 -5.52 13.89
C VAL A 101 -1.56 -5.00 13.88
N ASN A 102 -1.32 -3.83 14.46
CA ASN A 102 0.01 -3.24 14.63
C ASN A 102 0.96 -4.08 15.52
N LEU A 103 0.42 -5.02 16.29
CA LEU A 103 1.17 -5.97 17.12
C LEU A 103 1.20 -7.38 16.50
N CYS A 104 0.91 -7.50 15.22
CA CYS A 104 0.98 -8.78 14.51
C CYS A 104 2.41 -9.35 14.55
N GLU A 105 2.54 -10.66 14.72
CA GLU A 105 3.84 -11.36 14.72
C GLU A 105 4.53 -11.30 13.35
N THR A 106 3.74 -11.21 12.27
CA THR A 106 4.21 -11.11 10.89
C THR A 106 3.51 -9.95 10.18
N PRO A 107 3.77 -8.70 10.59
CA PRO A 107 3.13 -7.55 9.97
C PRO A 107 3.64 -7.36 8.54
N ARG A 108 2.74 -6.95 7.64
CA ARG A 108 3.05 -6.65 6.25
C ARG A 108 2.54 -5.25 5.89
N ALA A 109 3.13 -4.66 4.87
CA ALA A 109 2.67 -3.38 4.36
C ALA A 109 2.93 -3.26 2.85
N VAL A 110 1.96 -2.72 2.13
CA VAL A 110 2.10 -2.32 0.72
C VAL A 110 3.23 -1.31 0.60
N GLY A 111 4.08 -1.44 -0.42
CA GLY A 111 5.26 -0.60 -0.60
C GLY A 111 6.45 -0.95 0.32
N ILE A 112 6.30 -1.92 1.23
CA ILE A 112 7.35 -2.37 2.15
C ILE A 112 7.61 -3.87 1.99
N SER A 113 6.60 -4.70 2.21
CA SER A 113 6.69 -6.17 2.08
C SER A 113 6.39 -6.65 0.66
N GLU A 114 5.73 -5.86 -0.11
CA GLU A 114 5.28 -6.07 -1.48
C GLU A 114 5.32 -4.77 -2.26
N ASP A 115 5.05 -4.85 -3.58
CA ASP A 115 5.03 -3.68 -4.45
C ASP A 115 3.99 -2.65 -3.98
N GLY A 116 4.35 -1.37 -4.10
CA GLY A 116 3.60 -0.22 -3.62
C GLY A 116 3.12 0.71 -4.74
N GLY A 117 2.80 1.94 -4.31
CA GLY A 117 2.11 2.95 -5.09
C GLY A 117 2.98 3.83 -5.99
N PHE A 118 4.31 3.67 -6.01
CA PHE A 118 5.12 4.36 -7.02
C PHE A 118 5.04 3.64 -8.36
N ALA A 119 3.81 3.42 -8.82
CA ALA A 119 3.40 2.74 -10.04
C ALA A 119 2.07 3.30 -10.52
N GLU A 120 1.72 3.10 -11.79
CA GLU A 120 0.39 3.45 -12.31
C GLU A 120 -0.73 2.57 -11.73
N TYR A 121 -0.41 1.32 -11.40
CA TYR A 121 -1.33 0.34 -10.80
C TYR A 121 -0.64 -0.44 -9.71
N VAL A 122 -1.37 -0.73 -8.63
CA VAL A 122 -0.93 -1.58 -7.53
C VAL A 122 -1.93 -2.70 -7.29
N ARG A 123 -1.42 -3.92 -7.12
CA ARG A 123 -2.22 -5.07 -6.70
C ARG A 123 -2.20 -5.16 -5.18
N LEU A 124 -3.37 -5.24 -4.60
CA LEU A 124 -3.58 -5.32 -3.16
C LEU A 124 -3.91 -6.77 -2.77
N PRO A 125 -3.17 -7.36 -1.82
CA PRO A 125 -3.34 -8.76 -1.45
C PRO A 125 -4.65 -8.99 -0.70
N ARG A 126 -5.17 -10.22 -0.81
CA ARG A 126 -6.45 -10.62 -0.21
C ARG A 126 -6.51 -10.38 1.30
N GLU A 127 -5.41 -10.54 2.00
CA GLU A 127 -5.33 -10.31 3.46
C GLU A 127 -5.57 -8.85 3.82
N LEU A 128 -5.11 -7.92 3.00
CA LEU A 128 -5.35 -6.49 3.15
C LEU A 128 -6.83 -6.17 2.85
N VAL A 129 -7.36 -6.69 1.74
CA VAL A 129 -8.76 -6.48 1.32
C VAL A 129 -9.72 -7.03 2.36
N ALA A 130 -9.49 -8.26 2.85
CA ALA A 130 -10.31 -8.90 3.89
C ALA A 130 -10.30 -8.14 5.24
N GLN A 131 -9.26 -7.38 5.53
CA GLN A 131 -9.17 -6.51 6.71
C GLN A 131 -9.80 -5.12 6.49
N ARG A 132 -10.48 -4.91 5.35
CA ARG A 132 -11.18 -3.66 4.98
C ARG A 132 -10.27 -2.44 4.95
N ASN A 133 -9.05 -2.62 4.49
CA ASN A 133 -8.05 -1.57 4.38
C ASN A 133 -8.23 -0.67 3.15
N LEU A 134 -9.29 -0.87 2.37
CA LEU A 134 -9.75 0.01 1.29
C LEU A 134 -10.81 0.96 1.86
N LEU A 135 -10.39 2.15 2.22
CA LEU A 135 -11.28 3.14 2.83
C LEU A 135 -11.88 4.05 1.73
N PRO A 136 -13.22 4.16 1.64
CA PRO A 136 -13.84 4.96 0.61
C PRO A 136 -13.48 6.44 0.76
N ILE A 137 -13.25 7.11 -0.36
CA ILE A 137 -12.96 8.54 -0.44
C ILE A 137 -14.22 9.27 -0.89
N ARG A 138 -14.51 10.43 -0.25
CA ARG A 138 -15.61 11.30 -0.66
C ARG A 138 -15.43 11.77 -2.11
N ASP A 139 -16.52 11.86 -2.85
CA ASP A 139 -16.54 12.44 -4.18
C ASP A 139 -16.00 13.87 -4.17
N GLY A 140 -15.18 14.19 -5.17
CA GLY A 140 -14.55 15.51 -5.30
C GLY A 140 -13.32 15.74 -4.38
N ALA A 141 -12.98 14.80 -3.48
CA ALA A 141 -11.75 14.94 -2.70
C ALA A 141 -10.51 14.83 -3.60
N ASP A 142 -9.53 15.70 -3.36
CA ASP A 142 -8.25 15.67 -4.04
C ASP A 142 -7.44 14.44 -3.64
N PRO A 143 -7.02 13.57 -4.59
CA PRO A 143 -6.25 12.37 -4.27
C PRO A 143 -4.92 12.67 -3.56
N GLY A 144 -4.25 13.78 -3.91
CA GLY A 144 -3.01 14.18 -3.26
C GLY A 144 -3.20 14.50 -1.78
N ALA A 145 -4.29 15.21 -1.44
CA ALA A 145 -4.63 15.47 -0.04
C ALA A 145 -5.02 14.19 0.70
N VAL A 146 -5.70 13.25 0.03
CA VAL A 146 -6.09 11.96 0.63
C VAL A 146 -4.90 11.06 0.87
N ALA A 147 -3.90 11.05 -0.02
CA ALA A 147 -2.71 10.23 0.14
C ALA A 147 -1.98 10.50 1.49
N ILE A 148 -2.02 11.74 1.99
CA ILE A 148 -1.43 12.14 3.29
C ILE A 148 -2.23 11.61 4.50
N ALA A 149 -3.34 10.91 4.31
CA ALA A 149 -4.13 10.36 5.43
C ALA A 149 -3.35 9.33 6.26
N GLU A 150 -2.38 8.61 5.67
CA GLU A 150 -1.53 7.65 6.39
C GLU A 150 -0.70 8.33 7.48
N PRO A 151 0.19 9.28 7.17
CA PRO A 151 0.97 9.96 8.20
C PRO A 151 0.10 10.78 9.15
N LEU A 152 -1.03 11.34 8.71
CA LEU A 152 -1.99 12.00 9.58
C LEU A 152 -2.57 11.05 10.64
N ALA A 153 -2.93 9.82 10.25
CA ALA A 153 -3.43 8.81 11.18
C ALA A 153 -2.38 8.45 12.23
N CYS A 154 -1.10 8.33 11.83
CA CYS A 154 0.02 8.10 12.74
C CYS A 154 0.19 9.27 13.73
N ALA A 155 0.15 10.51 13.26
CA ALA A 155 0.27 11.71 14.09
C ALA A 155 -0.89 11.84 15.11
N LEU A 156 -2.14 11.62 14.64
CA LEU A 156 -3.33 11.64 15.50
C LEU A 156 -3.28 10.52 16.56
N ARG A 157 -2.80 9.35 16.21
CA ARG A 157 -2.63 8.26 17.18
C ARG A 157 -1.60 8.64 18.26
N GLY A 158 -0.47 9.20 17.87
CA GLY A 158 0.57 9.63 18.80
C GLY A 158 0.14 10.77 19.73
N SER A 159 -0.74 11.67 19.26
CA SER A 159 -1.26 12.79 20.09
C SER A 159 -2.30 12.37 21.13
N ARG A 160 -2.83 11.13 21.03
CA ARG A 160 -3.86 10.57 21.94
C ARG A 160 -3.33 9.49 22.87
N ALA A 161 -2.01 9.23 22.84
CA ALA A 161 -1.35 8.18 23.62
C ALA A 161 -0.92 8.64 25.05
#